data_872b781666bbf6a1670ddd363f04a6fa
#
_entry.id   872b781666bbf6a1670ddd363f04a6fa
#
_cell.length_a   1.000
_cell.length_b   1.000
_cell.length_c   1.000
_cell.angle_alpha   90.00
_cell.angle_beta   90.00
_cell.angle_gamma   90.00
#
_symmetry.space_group_name_H-M   'P 1'
#
loop_
_entity.id
_entity.type
_entity.pdbx_description
1 polymer ?
#
loop_
_entity_poly.entity_id
_entity_poly.type
_entity_poly.pdbx_seq_one_letter_code
_entity_poly.pdbx_strand_id
1 'polypeptide(L)'
;MLTFIDESGYPRPTDSTKNPILLGVCIHENDIKPITNQIYKLKDSIYGKQDEIKSTKLIREATITKNRTNNKAYVEGMVDIITSYDAAIFAVIMDKPDEPIIVPEHHLPKQDGVNFFL
;
A
#
# COMPACT_ATOMS: atom_id res chain seq x y z
N MET A 1 -16.09 10.57 -3.02
CA MET A 1 -14.88 9.83 -3.38
C MET A 1 -14.11 9.53 -2.12
N LEU A 2 -13.68 8.30 -1.93
CA LEU A 2 -12.86 7.88 -0.79
C LEU A 2 -11.43 7.63 -1.25
N THR A 3 -10.47 8.02 -0.41
CA THR A 3 -9.04 7.80 -0.65
C THR A 3 -8.50 6.86 0.40
N PHE A 4 -7.93 5.75 -0.04
CA PHE A 4 -7.21 4.80 0.79
C PHE A 4 -5.73 5.08 0.64
N ILE A 5 -5.02 5.23 1.75
CA ILE A 5 -3.59 5.56 1.76
C ILE A 5 -2.87 4.48 2.57
N ASP A 6 -1.77 4.00 2.02
CA ASP A 6 -0.88 3.05 2.67
C ASP A 6 0.58 3.43 2.41
N GLU A 7 1.46 3.04 3.33
CA GLU A 7 2.89 3.35 3.24
C GLU A 7 3.74 2.08 3.14
N SER A 8 4.85 2.19 2.44
CA SER A 8 5.91 1.19 2.40
C SER A 8 7.23 1.82 2.83
N GLY A 9 7.66 1.50 4.03
CA GLY A 9 8.83 2.10 4.69
C GLY A 9 8.53 3.47 5.29
N TYR A 10 9.48 3.98 6.05
CA TYR A 10 9.37 5.26 6.75
C TYR A 10 10.50 6.22 6.34
N PRO A 11 10.23 7.52 6.27
CA PRO A 11 11.24 8.52 5.92
C PRO A 11 12.18 8.82 7.11
N ARG A 12 12.55 7.82 7.88
CA ARG A 12 13.48 7.92 9.02
C ARG A 12 14.83 7.35 8.62
N PRO A 13 15.95 7.97 9.00
CA PRO A 13 17.29 7.45 8.72
C PRO A 13 17.53 6.05 9.26
N THR A 14 16.88 5.70 10.37
CA THR A 14 16.98 4.38 11.03
C THR A 14 16.18 3.27 10.36
N ASP A 15 15.23 3.61 9.48
CA ASP A 15 14.46 2.63 8.71
C ASP A 15 15.31 2.09 7.56
N SER A 16 15.23 0.79 7.29
CA SER A 16 16.03 0.13 6.23
C SER A 16 15.57 0.42 4.81
N THR A 17 14.38 1.01 4.64
CA THR A 17 13.83 1.30 3.33
C THR A 17 14.57 2.48 2.69
N LYS A 18 15.15 2.26 1.52
CA LYS A 18 15.91 3.29 0.82
C LYS A 18 15.02 4.43 0.30
N ASN A 19 13.94 4.08 -0.35
CA ASN A 19 12.97 5.03 -0.89
C ASN A 19 11.58 4.69 -0.34
N PRO A 20 11.14 5.32 0.76
CA PRO A 20 9.79 5.15 1.27
C PRO A 20 8.74 5.62 0.25
N ILE A 21 7.65 4.90 0.17
CA ILE A 21 6.56 5.18 -0.76
C ILE A 21 5.28 5.40 0.03
N LEU A 22 4.56 6.45 -0.29
CA LEU A 22 3.18 6.66 0.10
C LEU A 22 2.30 6.44 -1.13
N LEU A 23 1.41 5.46 -1.05
CA LEU A 23 0.48 5.12 -2.13
C LEU A 23 -0.94 5.51 -1.74
N GLY A 24 -1.66 6.15 -2.64
CA GLY A 24 -3.06 6.46 -2.46
C GLY A 24 -3.91 5.92 -3.61
N VAL A 25 -5.08 5.38 -3.28
CA VAL A 25 -6.08 4.94 -4.24
C VAL A 25 -7.38 5.67 -3.95
N CYS A 26 -7.86 6.44 -4.92
CA CYS A 26 -9.13 7.16 -4.84
C CYS A 26 -10.21 6.39 -5.60
N ILE A 27 -11.30 6.09 -4.92
CA ILE A 27 -12.41 5.31 -5.48
C ILE A 27 -13.73 6.05 -5.20
N HIS A 28 -14.63 6.02 -6.16
CA HIS A 28 -15.99 6.53 -5.92
C HIS A 28 -16.71 5.64 -4.91
N GLU A 29 -17.47 6.22 -3.99
CA GLU A 29 -18.12 5.50 -2.89
C GLU A 29 -19.01 4.35 -3.39
N ASN A 30 -19.69 4.56 -4.50
CA ASN A 30 -20.57 3.56 -5.10
C ASN A 30 -19.83 2.34 -5.67
N ASP A 31 -18.53 2.48 -5.98
CA ASP A 31 -17.71 1.43 -6.59
C ASP A 31 -16.99 0.57 -5.54
N ILE A 32 -16.93 1.01 -4.29
CA ILE A 32 -16.24 0.28 -3.22
C ILE A 32 -16.80 -1.12 -3.03
N LYS A 33 -18.11 -1.23 -2.91
CA LYS A 33 -18.77 -2.53 -2.70
C LYS A 33 -18.59 -3.49 -3.88
N PRO A 34 -18.84 -3.10 -5.13
CA PRO A 34 -18.59 -3.96 -6.29
C PRO A 34 -17.11 -4.34 -6.44
N ILE A 35 -16.16 -3.43 -6.25
CA ILE A 35 -14.72 -3.72 -6.29
C ILE A 35 -14.35 -4.73 -5.21
N THR A 36 -14.75 -4.49 -3.98
CA THR A 36 -14.47 -5.40 -2.84
C THR A 36 -15.01 -6.80 -3.10
N ASN A 37 -16.24 -6.91 -3.59
CA ASN A 37 -16.85 -8.20 -3.91
C ASN A 37 -16.10 -8.95 -5.02
N GLN A 38 -15.62 -8.25 -6.04
CA GLN A 38 -14.86 -8.86 -7.13
C GLN A 38 -13.49 -9.34 -6.66
N ILE A 39 -12.78 -8.53 -5.86
CA ILE A 39 -11.49 -8.91 -5.27
C ILE A 39 -11.67 -10.13 -4.33
N TYR A 40 -12.73 -10.12 -3.52
CA TYR A 40 -13.06 -11.25 -2.65
C TYR A 40 -13.24 -12.55 -3.46
N LYS A 41 -14.05 -12.51 -4.51
CA LYS A 41 -14.29 -13.67 -5.39
C LYS A 41 -13.03 -14.13 -6.10
N LEU A 42 -12.22 -13.20 -6.58
CA LEU A 42 -10.94 -13.49 -7.22
C LEU A 42 -10.00 -14.22 -6.24
N LYS A 43 -9.86 -13.70 -5.02
CA LYS A 43 -9.04 -14.29 -3.98
C LYS A 43 -9.52 -15.70 -3.60
N ASP A 44 -10.82 -15.87 -3.42
CA ASP A 44 -11.42 -17.16 -3.10
C ASP A 44 -11.20 -18.19 -4.21
N SER A 45 -11.38 -17.78 -5.46
CA SER A 45 -11.19 -18.65 -6.63
C SER A 45 -9.76 -19.15 -6.79
N ILE A 46 -8.76 -18.34 -6.43
CA ILE A 46 -7.33 -18.64 -6.60
C ILE A 46 -6.77 -19.38 -5.39
N TYR A 47 -7.10 -18.93 -4.19
CA TYR A 47 -6.48 -19.43 -2.95
C TYR A 47 -7.43 -20.25 -2.07
N GLY A 48 -8.74 -20.18 -2.29
CA GLY A 48 -9.75 -20.85 -1.48
C GLY A 48 -9.78 -20.40 -0.02
N LYS A 49 -9.30 -19.20 0.29
CA LYS A 49 -9.22 -18.65 1.64
C LYS A 49 -9.43 -17.16 1.69
N GLN A 50 -9.84 -16.69 2.85
CA GLN A 50 -10.16 -15.27 3.10
C GLN A 50 -9.11 -14.54 3.94
N ASP A 51 -7.99 -15.17 4.24
CA ASP A 51 -6.90 -14.57 4.99
C ASP A 51 -6.28 -13.37 4.24
N GLU A 52 -5.72 -12.45 4.99
CA GLU A 52 -4.94 -11.34 4.42
C GLU A 52 -3.78 -11.89 3.58
N ILE A 53 -3.61 -11.35 2.39
CA ILE A 53 -2.48 -11.64 1.53
C ILE A 53 -1.52 -10.45 1.54
N LYS A 54 -0.37 -10.63 2.18
CA LYS A 54 0.67 -9.60 2.20
C LYS A 54 1.41 -9.55 0.87
N SER A 55 1.66 -8.35 0.37
CA SER A 55 2.40 -8.11 -0.88
C SER A 55 3.76 -8.80 -0.90
N THR A 56 4.44 -8.88 0.25
CA THR A 56 5.71 -9.62 0.38
C THR A 56 5.61 -11.10 0.02
N LYS A 57 4.43 -11.71 0.14
CA LYS A 57 4.17 -13.10 -0.27
C LYS A 57 3.85 -13.22 -1.77
N LEU A 58 3.45 -12.13 -2.41
CA LEU A 58 3.08 -12.10 -3.82
C LEU A 58 4.28 -11.82 -4.73
N ILE A 59 5.19 -10.95 -4.30
CA ILE A 59 6.19 -10.31 -5.15
C ILE A 59 7.62 -10.76 -4.84
N ARG A 60 7.90 -11.32 -3.65
CA ARG A 60 9.25 -11.79 -3.31
C ARG A 60 9.66 -12.99 -4.18
N GLU A 61 10.85 -12.92 -4.74
CA GLU A 61 11.44 -13.93 -5.62
C GLU A 61 11.41 -15.35 -5.00
N ALA A 62 11.67 -15.48 -3.70
CA ALA A 62 11.57 -16.74 -2.96
C ALA A 62 10.15 -17.32 -2.85
N THR A 63 9.13 -16.48 -2.96
CA THR A 63 7.71 -16.89 -2.89
C THR A 63 7.09 -17.06 -4.28
N ILE A 64 7.62 -16.35 -5.27
CA ILE A 64 7.22 -16.44 -6.67
C ILE A 64 7.45 -17.86 -7.21
N THR A 65 8.50 -18.54 -6.75
CA THR A 65 8.85 -19.89 -7.25
C THR A 65 7.87 -20.97 -6.84
N LYS A 66 7.23 -20.87 -5.67
CA LYS A 66 6.30 -21.90 -5.16
C LYS A 66 4.85 -21.77 -5.66
N ASN A 67 4.42 -20.56 -5.99
CA ASN A 67 3.03 -20.30 -6.36
C ASN A 67 2.90 -19.20 -7.43
N ARG A 68 3.88 -19.15 -8.32
CA ARG A 68 4.04 -18.08 -9.32
C ARG A 68 2.79 -17.84 -10.16
N THR A 69 2.17 -18.90 -10.63
CA THR A 69 0.99 -18.82 -11.51
C THR A 69 -0.20 -18.19 -10.76
N ASN A 70 -0.47 -18.64 -9.53
CA ASN A 70 -1.57 -18.13 -8.72
C ASN A 70 -1.33 -16.69 -8.28
N ASN A 71 -0.11 -16.34 -7.86
CA ASN A 71 0.23 -14.99 -7.45
C ASN A 71 0.14 -14.02 -8.61
N LYS A 72 0.62 -14.41 -9.79
CA LYS A 72 0.51 -13.62 -11.01
C LYS A 72 -0.96 -13.41 -11.38
N ALA A 73 -1.76 -14.46 -11.41
CA ALA A 73 -3.19 -14.38 -11.73
C ALA A 73 -3.94 -13.47 -10.74
N TYR A 74 -3.60 -13.52 -9.46
CA TYR A 74 -4.21 -12.66 -8.46
C TYR A 74 -3.85 -11.19 -8.65
N VAL A 75 -2.57 -10.86 -8.87
CA VAL A 75 -2.11 -9.48 -9.09
C VAL A 75 -2.72 -8.90 -10.37
N GLU A 76 -2.65 -9.63 -11.47
CA GLU A 76 -3.24 -9.22 -12.75
C GLU A 76 -4.75 -9.02 -12.62
N GLY A 77 -5.46 -9.95 -11.99
CA GLY A 77 -6.90 -9.84 -11.76
C GLY A 77 -7.28 -8.66 -10.87
N MET A 78 -6.50 -8.33 -9.83
CA MET A 78 -6.74 -7.12 -9.03
C MET A 78 -6.55 -5.84 -9.85
N VAL A 79 -5.49 -5.77 -10.66
CA VAL A 79 -5.26 -4.63 -11.53
C VAL A 79 -6.41 -4.47 -12.53
N ASP A 80 -6.85 -5.55 -13.16
CA ASP A 80 -7.97 -5.55 -14.10
C ASP A 80 -9.27 -5.07 -13.44
N ILE A 81 -9.55 -5.53 -12.22
CA ILE A 81 -10.72 -5.08 -11.47
C ILE A 81 -10.65 -3.58 -11.20
N ILE A 82 -9.55 -3.09 -10.64
CA ILE A 82 -9.41 -1.67 -10.27
C ILE A 82 -9.47 -0.78 -11.51
N THR A 83 -8.81 -1.17 -12.60
CA THR A 83 -8.76 -0.40 -13.85
C THR A 83 -10.07 -0.43 -14.62
N SER A 84 -10.97 -1.35 -14.34
CA SER A 84 -12.32 -1.39 -14.91
C SER A 84 -13.27 -0.34 -14.31
N TYR A 85 -12.85 0.30 -13.22
CA TYR A 85 -13.56 1.41 -12.57
C TYR A 85 -12.80 2.71 -12.75
N ASP A 86 -13.47 3.84 -12.55
CA ASP A 86 -12.85 5.17 -12.59
C ASP A 86 -12.10 5.44 -11.27
N ALA A 87 -11.01 4.70 -11.06
CA ALA A 87 -10.14 4.83 -9.90
C ALA A 87 -8.88 5.61 -10.25
N ALA A 88 -8.50 6.55 -9.38
CA ALA A 88 -7.23 7.27 -9.50
C ALA A 88 -6.21 6.68 -8.53
N ILE A 89 -5.01 6.43 -9.02
CA ILE A 89 -3.89 5.94 -8.21
C ILE A 89 -2.79 7.00 -8.25
N PHE A 90 -2.26 7.34 -7.08
CA PHE A 90 -1.10 8.22 -6.97
C PHE A 90 -0.07 7.63 -6.01
N ALA A 91 1.19 7.95 -6.25
CA ALA A 91 2.29 7.54 -5.39
C ALA A 91 3.26 8.70 -5.18
N VAL A 92 3.75 8.83 -3.96
CA VAL A 92 4.85 9.74 -3.61
C VAL A 92 6.02 8.86 -3.19
N ILE A 93 7.13 8.98 -3.92
CA ILE A 93 8.39 8.32 -3.58
C ILE A 93 9.28 9.36 -2.91
N MET A 94 9.75 9.05 -1.72
CA MET A 94 10.52 9.98 -0.90
C MET A 94 12.00 9.62 -0.95
N ASP A 95 12.85 10.64 -1.11
CA ASP A 95 14.27 10.51 -0.84
C ASP A 95 14.49 10.65 0.65
N LYS A 96 15.12 9.65 1.22
CA LYS A 96 15.38 9.59 2.65
C LYS A 96 16.63 10.41 2.97
N PRO A 97 16.60 11.30 3.99
CA PRO A 97 17.79 12.02 4.41
C PRO A 97 18.81 11.05 4.98
N ASP A 98 20.10 11.28 4.68
CA ASP A 98 21.20 10.48 5.22
C ASP A 98 21.37 10.66 6.74
N GLU A 99 20.99 11.85 7.23
CA GLU A 99 21.04 12.22 8.65
C GLU A 99 19.68 12.69 9.17
N PRO A 100 19.42 12.59 10.48
CA PRO A 100 18.19 13.11 11.06
C PRO A 100 18.07 14.63 10.81
N ILE A 101 16.90 15.05 10.36
CA ILE A 101 16.59 16.49 10.25
C ILE A 101 16.40 17.03 11.67
N ILE A 102 17.26 17.96 12.09
CA ILE A 102 17.17 18.65 13.36
C ILE A 102 16.21 19.83 13.17
N VAL A 103 15.01 19.72 13.75
CA VAL A 103 14.05 20.83 13.81
C VAL A 103 14.29 21.59 15.11
N PRO A 104 14.54 22.90 15.10
CA PRO A 104 14.68 23.69 16.31
C PRO A 104 13.44 23.54 17.19
N GLU A 105 13.65 23.35 18.49
CA GLU A 105 12.59 23.02 19.45
C GLU A 105 11.43 24.04 19.48
N HIS A 106 11.73 25.31 19.22
CA HIS A 106 10.73 26.39 19.15
C HIS A 106 9.81 26.33 17.91
N HIS A 107 10.13 25.50 16.92
CA HIS A 107 9.31 25.25 15.73
C HIS A 107 8.43 24.02 15.87
N LEU A 108 8.65 23.22 16.93
CA LEU A 108 7.80 22.07 17.20
C LEU A 108 6.49 22.53 17.81
N PRO A 109 5.33 22.10 17.27
CA PRO A 109 4.06 22.35 17.93
C PRO A 109 4.11 21.71 19.33
N LYS A 110 3.65 22.46 20.34
CA LYS A 110 3.49 21.89 21.68
C LYS A 110 2.59 20.68 21.57
N GLN A 111 3.11 19.53 21.99
CA GLN A 111 2.37 18.28 21.92
C GLN A 111 1.26 18.26 22.96
N ASP A 112 0.06 18.50 22.54
CA ASP A 112 -1.14 18.09 23.28
C ASP A 112 -1.53 16.67 22.79
N GLY A 113 -0.68 15.68 23.09
CA GLY A 113 -1.03 14.26 22.95
C GLY A 113 -1.11 13.68 21.54
N VAL A 114 -0.67 14.42 20.50
CA VAL A 114 -0.65 13.91 19.10
C VAL A 114 0.79 13.63 18.70
N ASN A 115 1.09 12.39 18.39
CA ASN A 115 2.38 12.01 17.82
C ASN A 115 2.40 12.41 16.33
N PHE A 116 3.18 13.44 15.98
CA PHE A 116 3.50 13.72 14.59
C PHE A 116 4.70 12.85 14.18
N PHE A 117 4.46 11.95 13.21
CA PHE A 117 5.53 11.21 12.56
C PHE A 117 6.01 12.04 11.35
N LEU A 118 7.23 12.53 11.44
CA LEU A 118 7.99 13.05 10.31
C LEU A 118 8.96 11.99 9.82
#